data_45e3c6d557f2a68b6e3450f0bc3cafae
#
_entry.id   45e3c6d557f2a68b6e3450f0bc3cafae
#
_cell.length_a   1.000
_cell.length_b   1.000
_cell.length_c   1.000
_cell.angle_alpha   90.00
_cell.angle_beta   90.00
_cell.angle_gamma   90.00
#
_symmetry.space_group_name_H-M   'P 1'
#
loop_
_entity.id
_entity.type
_entity.pdbx_description
1 polymer ?
#
loop_
_entity_poly.entity_id
_entity_poly.type
_entity_poly.pdbx_seq_one_letter_code
_entity_poly.pdbx_strand_id
1 'polypeptide(L)'
;MLRLSKKADYALMAMKHLATRPDGGSASAREIAEQYDIPIELMAKVLQRLVRMRLLASTQGTRGGYMLGRPANTISVADVIEAIDGPFTVTACSTEKHD
;
A
#
# COMPACT_ATOMS: atom_id res chain seq x y z
N MET A 1 6.62 20.84 -4.06
CA MET A 1 5.95 20.27 -2.90
C MET A 1 5.25 18.97 -3.27
N LEU A 2 5.45 17.99 -2.47
CA LEU A 2 4.91 16.69 -2.73
C LEU A 2 3.50 16.57 -2.18
N ARG A 3 2.58 16.16 -3.03
CA ARG A 3 1.20 16.00 -2.61
C ARG A 3 0.81 14.55 -2.79
N LEU A 4 0.44 13.90 -1.71
CA LEU A 4 0.03 12.50 -1.75
C LEU A 4 -1.42 12.41 -2.16
N SER A 5 -1.71 11.42 -3.00
CA SER A 5 -3.09 11.11 -3.31
C SER A 5 -3.71 10.43 -2.09
N LYS A 6 -5.03 10.39 -2.03
CA LYS A 6 -5.69 9.68 -0.95
C LYS A 6 -5.34 8.20 -0.96
N LYS A 7 -5.24 7.62 -2.14
CA LYS A 7 -4.88 6.20 -2.25
C LYS A 7 -3.48 5.95 -1.71
N ALA A 8 -2.53 6.84 -2.00
CA ALA A 8 -1.18 6.69 -1.48
C ALA A 8 -1.17 6.82 0.03
N ASP A 9 -1.96 7.73 0.57
CA ASP A 9 -2.08 7.90 2.00
C ASP A 9 -2.62 6.64 2.65
N TYR A 10 -3.68 6.06 2.07
CA TYR A 10 -4.26 4.83 2.58
C TYR A 10 -3.25 3.68 2.48
N ALA A 11 -2.45 3.65 1.42
CA ALA A 11 -1.44 2.61 1.28
C ALA A 11 -0.39 2.71 2.37
N LEU A 12 0.03 3.91 2.71
CA LEU A 12 1.00 4.10 3.79
C LEU A 12 0.42 3.67 5.14
N MET A 13 -0.85 3.97 5.37
CA MET A 13 -1.52 3.51 6.59
C MET A 13 -1.52 1.98 6.67
N ALA A 14 -1.87 1.33 5.56
CA ALA A 14 -1.93 -0.13 5.52
C ALA A 14 -0.54 -0.73 5.74
N MET A 15 0.47 -0.17 5.10
CA MET A 15 1.83 -0.67 5.26
C MET A 15 2.30 -0.55 6.70
N LYS A 16 2.01 0.58 7.32
CA LYS A 16 2.38 0.77 8.72
C LYS A 16 1.65 -0.22 9.62
N HIS A 17 0.36 -0.42 9.36
CA HIS A 17 -0.43 -1.36 10.14
C HIS A 17 0.19 -2.76 10.09
N LEU A 18 0.57 -3.21 8.90
CA LEU A 18 1.13 -4.54 8.74
C LEU A 18 2.55 -4.61 9.27
N ALA A 19 3.32 -3.54 9.13
CA ALA A 19 4.70 -3.53 9.62
C ALA A 19 4.78 -3.58 11.13
N THR A 20 3.74 -3.11 11.81
CA THR A 20 3.75 -3.08 13.27
C THR A 20 3.04 -4.28 13.91
N ARG A 21 2.60 -5.24 13.11
CA ARG A 21 2.02 -6.48 13.66
C ARG A 21 3.10 -7.25 14.40
N PRO A 22 2.86 -7.63 15.65
CA PRO A 22 3.92 -8.26 16.47
C PRO A 22 4.46 -9.55 15.89
N ASP A 23 3.62 -10.34 15.25
CA ASP A 23 4.02 -11.65 14.77
C ASP A 23 4.24 -11.69 13.26
N GLY A 24 4.34 -10.54 12.64
CA GLY A 24 4.37 -10.50 11.18
C GLY A 24 3.10 -11.07 10.60
N GLY A 25 2.00 -10.99 11.34
CA GLY A 25 0.76 -11.59 10.94
C GLY A 25 0.06 -10.86 9.81
N SER A 26 -0.95 -11.50 9.26
CA SER A 26 -1.73 -10.92 8.18
C SER A 26 -2.92 -10.16 8.73
N ALA A 27 -3.46 -9.27 7.91
CA ALA A 27 -4.69 -8.57 8.21
C ALA A 27 -5.53 -8.52 6.94
N SER A 28 -6.83 -8.61 7.10
CA SER A 28 -7.73 -8.54 5.96
C SER A 28 -7.96 -7.08 5.56
N ALA A 29 -8.46 -6.89 4.34
CA ALA A 29 -8.83 -5.55 3.91
C ALA A 29 -9.88 -4.95 4.84
N ARG A 30 -10.83 -5.78 5.28
CA ARG A 30 -11.88 -5.33 6.19
C ARG A 30 -11.29 -4.86 7.51
N GLU A 31 -10.36 -5.62 8.06
CA GLU A 31 -9.75 -5.27 9.34
C GLU A 31 -9.05 -3.91 9.25
N ILE A 32 -8.27 -3.71 8.20
CA ILE A 32 -7.55 -2.45 8.04
C ILE A 32 -8.51 -1.30 7.77
N ALA A 33 -9.51 -1.54 6.92
CA ALA A 33 -10.46 -0.51 6.56
C ALA A 33 -11.24 -0.05 7.79
N GLU A 34 -11.65 -0.99 8.65
CA GLU A 34 -12.40 -0.65 9.84
C GLU A 34 -11.53 0.08 10.85
N GLN A 35 -10.27 -0.31 10.94
CA GLN A 35 -9.36 0.33 11.88
C GLN A 35 -9.18 1.82 11.57
N TYR A 36 -9.16 2.18 10.31
CA TYR A 36 -8.86 3.55 9.88
C TYR A 36 -10.05 4.25 9.25
N ASP A 37 -11.22 3.64 9.33
CA ASP A 37 -12.46 4.23 8.82
C ASP A 37 -12.35 4.57 7.33
N ILE A 38 -11.88 3.60 6.57
CA ILE A 38 -11.70 3.73 5.13
C ILE A 38 -12.68 2.78 4.45
N PRO A 39 -13.27 3.17 3.31
CA PRO A 39 -14.16 2.25 2.58
C PRO A 39 -13.42 0.96 2.23
N ILE A 40 -14.07 -0.18 2.51
CA ILE A 40 -13.44 -1.48 2.32
C ILE A 40 -13.03 -1.70 0.87
N GLU A 41 -13.89 -1.30 -0.06
CA GLU A 41 -13.61 -1.51 -1.48
C GLU A 41 -12.37 -0.76 -1.92
N LEU A 42 -12.20 0.45 -1.42
CA LEU A 42 -11.04 1.25 -1.76
C LEU A 42 -9.78 0.65 -1.15
N MET A 43 -9.88 0.23 0.12
CA MET A 43 -8.74 -0.40 0.79
C MET A 43 -8.35 -1.69 0.06
N ALA A 44 -9.31 -2.48 -0.38
CA ALA A 44 -9.00 -3.72 -1.10
C ALA A 44 -8.24 -3.43 -2.38
N LYS A 45 -8.63 -2.40 -3.12
CA LYS A 45 -7.93 -2.05 -4.35
C LYS A 45 -6.51 -1.61 -4.08
N VAL A 46 -6.32 -0.82 -3.03
CA VAL A 46 -4.99 -0.36 -2.63
C VAL A 46 -4.11 -1.54 -2.27
N LEU A 47 -4.64 -2.46 -1.46
CA LEU A 47 -3.87 -3.63 -1.04
C LEU A 47 -3.51 -4.53 -2.21
N GLN A 48 -4.43 -4.72 -3.15
CA GLN A 48 -4.16 -5.54 -4.32
C GLN A 48 -3.07 -4.92 -5.18
N ARG A 49 -3.06 -3.59 -5.29
CA ARG A 49 -2.01 -2.91 -6.02
C ARG A 49 -0.66 -3.12 -5.37
N LEU A 50 -0.62 -3.04 -4.03
CA LEU A 50 0.63 -3.26 -3.30
C LEU A 50 1.14 -4.69 -3.48
N VAL A 51 0.22 -5.66 -3.54
CA VAL A 51 0.61 -7.05 -3.81
C VAL A 51 1.22 -7.16 -5.21
N ARG A 52 0.59 -6.51 -6.18
CA ARG A 52 1.07 -6.56 -7.55
C ARG A 52 2.47 -5.98 -7.67
N MET A 53 2.76 -4.97 -6.87
CA MET A 53 4.08 -4.34 -6.87
C MET A 53 5.05 -5.01 -5.89
N ARG A 54 4.63 -6.13 -5.30
CA ARG A 54 5.46 -6.98 -4.45
C ARG A 54 5.87 -6.35 -3.14
N LEU A 55 5.13 -5.36 -2.69
CA LEU A 55 5.33 -4.79 -1.36
C LEU A 55 4.56 -5.57 -0.32
N LEU A 56 3.46 -6.20 -0.74
CA LEU A 56 2.67 -7.07 0.11
C LEU A 56 2.53 -8.42 -0.55
N ALA A 57 2.15 -9.41 0.25
CA ALA A 57 1.78 -10.73 -0.23
C ALA A 57 0.38 -11.02 0.28
N SER A 58 -0.42 -11.70 -0.53
CA SER A 58 -1.74 -12.10 -0.08
C SER A 58 -1.67 -13.51 0.48
N THR A 59 -2.43 -13.76 1.53
CA THR A 59 -2.53 -15.09 2.11
C THR A 59 -3.87 -15.70 1.73
N GLN A 60 -3.88 -16.99 1.58
CA GLN A 60 -5.11 -17.71 1.24
C GLN A 60 -5.54 -18.58 2.40
N GLY A 61 -6.81 -18.97 2.37
CA GLY A 61 -7.36 -19.80 3.42
C GLY A 61 -8.58 -19.14 4.02
N THR A 62 -9.10 -19.75 5.08
CA THR A 62 -10.31 -19.24 5.71
C THR A 62 -10.13 -17.85 6.28
N ARG A 63 -8.90 -17.47 6.56
CA ARG A 63 -8.61 -16.13 7.06
C ARG A 63 -7.66 -15.43 6.12
N GLY A 64 -8.02 -15.40 4.87
CA GLY A 64 -7.21 -14.73 3.88
C GLY A 64 -6.98 -13.28 4.25
N GLY A 65 -5.83 -12.77 3.88
CA GLY A 65 -5.49 -11.38 4.18
C GLY A 65 -4.20 -10.99 3.50
N TYR A 66 -3.58 -9.97 4.03
CA TYR A 66 -2.37 -9.39 3.45
C TYR A 66 -1.29 -9.30 4.51
N MET A 67 -0.06 -9.46 4.07
CA MET A 67 1.09 -9.35 4.95
C MET A 67 2.22 -8.72 4.17
N LEU A 68 3.28 -8.30 4.85
CA LEU A 68 4.43 -7.72 4.17
C LEU A 68 5.04 -8.76 3.24
N GLY A 69 5.36 -8.34 2.03
CA GLY A 69 5.97 -9.23 1.05
C GLY A 69 7.48 -9.26 1.18
N ARG A 70 8.05 -8.34 1.94
CA ARG A 70 9.48 -8.28 2.20
C ARG A 70 9.69 -7.51 3.50
N PRO A 71 10.89 -7.58 4.06
CA PRO A 71 11.13 -6.93 5.36
C PRO A 71 10.81 -5.44 5.34
N ALA A 72 10.18 -4.97 6.41
CA ALA A 72 9.72 -3.59 6.47
C ALA A 72 10.86 -2.60 6.24
N ASN A 73 12.06 -2.91 6.74
CA ASN A 73 13.18 -1.99 6.61
C ASN A 73 13.73 -1.91 5.18
N THR A 74 13.22 -2.71 4.26
CA THR A 74 13.59 -2.64 2.85
C THR A 74 12.56 -1.91 2.02
N ILE A 75 11.50 -1.43 2.64
CA ILE A 75 10.42 -0.74 1.93
C ILE A 75 10.41 0.71 2.35
N SER A 76 10.62 1.60 1.39
CA SER A 76 10.61 3.04 1.68
C SER A 76 9.24 3.63 1.44
N VAL A 77 9.02 4.81 1.98
CA VAL A 77 7.79 5.56 1.70
C VAL A 77 7.67 5.82 0.20
N ALA A 78 8.78 6.13 -0.45
CA ALA A 78 8.78 6.36 -1.89
C ALA A 78 8.34 5.12 -2.65
N ASP A 79 8.76 3.93 -2.22
CA ASP A 79 8.33 2.68 -2.85
C ASP A 79 6.83 2.56 -2.83
N VAL A 80 6.21 2.87 -1.69
CA VAL A 80 4.77 2.75 -1.55
C VAL A 80 4.05 3.75 -2.43
N ILE A 81 4.53 4.99 -2.45
CA ILE A 81 3.90 6.03 -3.27
C ILE A 81 4.00 5.68 -4.75
N GLU A 82 5.15 5.20 -5.19
CA GLU A 82 5.33 4.79 -6.58
C GLU A 82 4.41 3.63 -6.95
N ALA A 83 4.21 2.71 -6.02
CA ALA A 83 3.34 1.57 -6.29
C ALA A 83 1.91 2.01 -6.57
N ILE A 84 1.47 3.08 -5.94
CA ILE A 84 0.09 3.55 -6.07
C ILE A 84 -0.06 4.60 -7.17
N ASP A 85 0.82 5.58 -7.19
CA ASP A 85 0.69 6.74 -8.08
C ASP A 85 1.60 6.68 -9.30
N GLY A 86 2.42 5.65 -9.40
CA GLY A 86 3.34 5.51 -10.53
C GLY A 86 4.68 6.13 -10.24
N PRO A 87 5.58 6.06 -11.22
CA PRO A 87 6.94 6.54 -11.00
C PRO A 87 6.98 7.97 -10.51
N PHE A 88 7.88 8.17 -9.59
CA PHE A 88 8.16 9.49 -9.03
C PHE A 88 9.01 10.22 -10.03
N THR A 89 8.42 11.03 -10.86
CA THR A 89 9.23 11.81 -11.77
C THR A 89 9.25 13.24 -11.29
N VAL A 90 10.41 13.74 -11.19
CA VAL A 90 10.59 15.12 -10.81
C VAL A 90 10.49 16.00 -12.02
N THR A 91 10.57 15.38 -13.17
CA THR A 91 10.43 16.13 -14.36
C THR A 91 9.01 16.39 -14.62
N ALA A 92 8.75 16.87 -14.57
CA ALA A 92 7.49 16.85 -14.79
C ALA A 92 7.04 17.07 -16.08
N CYS A 93 8.09 16.45 -15.91
CA CYS A 93 7.66 16.59 -16.59
C CYS A 93 7.22 16.35 -17.05
N SER A 94 7.50 16.08 -16.97
CA SER A 94 7.17 15.97 -17.48
C SER A 94 6.60 15.75 -17.96
N THR A 95 6.72 15.73 -18.05
CA THR A 95 6.20 15.70 -18.57
C THR A 95 5.67 15.42 -19.20
N GLU A 96 5.60 15.35 -19.22
CA GLU A 96 5.12 15.28 -19.76
C GLU A 96 4.57 14.79 -20.25
N LYS A 97 4.48 14.44 -20.29
CA LYS A 97 3.96 14.14 -20.62
C LYS A 97 3.37 13.88 -21.00
N HIS A 98 3.43 13.81 -20.86
CA HIS A 98 2.88 13.82 -20.99
C HIS A 98 2.46 13.74 -21.20
N ASP A 99 2.64 13.58 -21.06
CA ASP A 99 2.19 13.77 -21.08
C ASP A 99 1.89 13.79 -21.25
#